data_1c4bcc9af067fb20ec2cf653eeaf761f
#
_entry.id   1c4bcc9af067fb20ec2cf653eeaf761f
#
_cell.length_a   1.000
_cell.length_b   1.000
_cell.length_c   1.000
_cell.angle_alpha   90.00
_cell.angle_beta   90.00
_cell.angle_gamma   90.00
#
_symmetry.space_group_name_H-M   'P 1'
#
loop_
_entity.id
_entity.type
_entity.pdbx_description
1 polymer ?
#
loop_
_entity_poly.entity_id
_entity_poly.type
_entity_poly.pdbx_seq_one_letter_code
_entity_poly.pdbx_strand_id
1 'polypeptide(L)'
;MAGNRPIALLGGGTGMIGDPSGRTDMRQMLTKETIQHNIDCFKKQMERFIDFSDGKALMVNNAEWLMNLNYVELLREVGAHFSVNRMLTAECYKQRMERGLSFLEFNYMIMQSYDFYMLYQKYGCNMQFGGDDQWSNMLGGTELIRRKLGKDAYAMTITLLLNSEGKKMGKTQSGAVWLDPNKTSPFDFYQYWRNVDDADVIKCMKLLTFLPLEEIQEMEKWEGSQLNKAKEILAFQLTELVHGTEEAKKAEAGAKALFAGGAIQSI
;
A
#
# COMPACT_ATOMS: atom_id res chain seq x y z
N MET A 1 -16.41 5.29 -3.88
CA MET A 1 -15.47 6.04 -4.75
C MET A 1 -16.07 7.41 -4.99
N ALA A 2 -15.37 8.48 -4.67
CA ALA A 2 -15.89 9.87 -4.71
C ALA A 2 -16.10 10.42 -6.14
N GLY A 3 -16.71 9.63 -7.03
CA GLY A 3 -16.94 10.01 -8.43
C GLY A 3 -15.74 9.86 -9.36
N ASN A 4 -14.60 9.42 -8.84
CA ASN A 4 -13.39 9.18 -9.64
C ASN A 4 -13.30 7.71 -10.06
N ARG A 5 -12.62 7.46 -11.18
CA ARG A 5 -12.35 6.11 -11.67
C ARG A 5 -10.94 5.69 -11.26
N PRO A 6 -10.77 4.82 -10.26
CA PRO A 6 -9.45 4.39 -9.83
C PRO A 6 -8.82 3.40 -10.81
N ILE A 7 -7.49 3.45 -10.89
CA ILE A 7 -6.67 2.49 -11.63
C ILE A 7 -5.72 1.82 -10.64
N ALA A 8 -5.85 0.50 -10.50
CA ALA A 8 -4.89 -0.32 -9.79
C ALA A 8 -3.79 -0.75 -10.77
N LEU A 9 -2.59 -0.17 -10.63
CA LEU A 9 -1.45 -0.51 -11.45
C LEU A 9 -0.66 -1.65 -10.80
N LEU A 10 -0.55 -2.76 -11.50
CA LEU A 10 0.23 -3.92 -11.09
C LEU A 10 1.64 -3.84 -11.69
N GLY A 11 2.65 -4.02 -10.84
CA GLY A 11 4.05 -3.88 -11.19
C GLY A 11 4.68 -5.12 -11.82
N GLY A 12 4.10 -5.66 -12.90
CA GLY A 12 4.67 -6.83 -13.60
C GLY A 12 6.03 -6.54 -14.22
N GLY A 13 6.23 -5.35 -14.78
CA GLY A 13 7.51 -4.91 -15.31
C GLY A 13 8.44 -4.37 -14.22
N THR A 14 7.96 -3.43 -13.39
CA THR A 14 8.76 -2.85 -12.30
C THR A 14 9.13 -3.86 -11.22
N GLY A 15 8.33 -4.91 -11.03
CA GLY A 15 8.63 -6.01 -10.11
C GLY A 15 9.90 -6.79 -10.47
N MET A 16 10.32 -6.77 -11.74
CA MET A 16 11.57 -7.38 -12.18
C MET A 16 12.82 -6.59 -11.76
N ILE A 17 12.65 -5.31 -11.47
CA ILE A 17 13.72 -4.38 -11.05
C ILE A 17 13.76 -4.27 -9.53
N GLY A 18 12.62 -4.00 -8.91
CA GLY A 18 12.48 -3.76 -7.48
C GLY A 18 12.69 -2.30 -7.08
N ASP A 19 11.72 -1.76 -6.34
CA ASP A 19 11.73 -0.39 -5.84
C ASP A 19 12.76 -0.21 -4.71
N PRO A 20 13.73 0.71 -4.83
CA PRO A 20 14.69 1.02 -3.76
C PRO A 20 14.09 1.86 -2.62
N SER A 21 12.93 2.48 -2.82
CA SER A 21 12.32 3.44 -1.87
C SER A 21 12.06 2.80 -0.50
N GLY A 22 12.43 3.51 0.57
CA GLY A 22 12.22 3.07 1.94
C GLY A 22 13.00 1.81 2.35
N ARG A 23 14.11 1.51 1.68
CA ARG A 23 14.98 0.35 1.94
C ARG A 23 16.44 0.74 2.04
N THR A 24 17.17 -0.07 2.79
CA THR A 24 18.63 0.03 2.93
C THR A 24 19.37 -0.98 2.06
N ASP A 25 18.72 -2.08 1.68
CA ASP A 25 19.32 -3.19 0.94
C ASP A 25 18.62 -3.42 -0.39
N MET A 26 19.36 -3.95 -1.38
CA MET A 26 18.82 -4.29 -2.69
C MET A 26 17.75 -5.39 -2.57
N ARG A 27 16.69 -5.31 -3.37
CA ARG A 27 15.68 -6.37 -3.45
C ARG A 27 16.25 -7.60 -4.16
N GLN A 28 15.80 -8.77 -3.74
CA GLN A 28 16.04 -9.99 -4.52
C GLN A 28 15.30 -9.91 -5.84
N MET A 29 15.98 -10.31 -6.91
CA MET A 29 15.34 -10.43 -8.22
C MET A 29 14.37 -11.61 -8.21
N LEU A 30 13.12 -11.34 -8.56
CA LEU A 30 12.09 -12.37 -8.67
C LEU A 30 12.03 -12.95 -10.07
N THR A 31 11.63 -14.22 -10.19
CA THR A 31 11.35 -14.82 -11.49
C THR A 31 10.03 -14.29 -12.06
N LYS A 32 9.84 -14.41 -13.38
CA LYS A 32 8.60 -14.01 -14.05
C LYS A 32 7.39 -14.77 -13.50
N GLU A 33 7.54 -16.04 -13.19
CA GLU A 33 6.50 -16.90 -12.62
C GLU A 33 6.11 -16.43 -11.22
N THR A 34 7.09 -16.09 -10.38
CA THR A 34 6.83 -15.54 -9.04
C THR A 34 6.11 -14.18 -9.13
N ILE A 35 6.52 -13.32 -10.05
CA ILE A 35 5.86 -12.02 -10.28
C ILE A 35 4.42 -12.24 -10.73
N GLN A 36 4.18 -13.14 -11.68
CA GLN A 36 2.83 -13.44 -12.16
C GLN A 36 1.95 -14.00 -11.03
N HIS A 37 2.48 -14.94 -10.25
CA HIS A 37 1.76 -15.47 -9.07
C HIS A 37 1.39 -14.36 -8.08
N ASN A 38 2.31 -13.45 -7.79
CA ASN A 38 2.05 -12.31 -6.89
C ASN A 38 0.98 -11.38 -7.46
N ILE A 39 1.01 -11.09 -8.77
CA ILE A 39 -0.01 -10.31 -9.46
C ILE A 39 -1.40 -10.93 -9.29
N ASP A 40 -1.52 -12.25 -9.50
CA ASP A 40 -2.80 -12.96 -9.37
C ASP A 40 -3.31 -12.95 -7.93
N CYS A 41 -2.40 -13.05 -6.94
CA CYS A 41 -2.75 -12.89 -5.54
C CYS A 41 -3.25 -11.47 -5.21
N PHE A 42 -2.57 -10.43 -5.73
CA PHE A 42 -3.01 -9.04 -5.53
C PHE A 42 -4.36 -8.76 -6.14
N LYS A 43 -4.62 -9.26 -7.36
CA LYS A 43 -5.93 -9.13 -8.01
C LYS A 43 -7.05 -9.61 -7.10
N LYS A 44 -6.96 -10.85 -6.60
CA LYS A 44 -7.96 -11.44 -5.70
C LYS A 44 -8.19 -10.64 -4.42
N GLN A 45 -7.13 -10.04 -3.87
CA GLN A 45 -7.24 -9.23 -2.66
C GLN A 45 -7.88 -7.87 -2.97
N MET A 46 -7.49 -7.22 -4.07
CA MET A 46 -8.03 -5.90 -4.46
C MET A 46 -9.51 -5.95 -4.83
N GLU A 47 -9.99 -7.03 -5.43
CA GLU A 47 -11.40 -7.24 -5.79
C GLU A 47 -12.34 -7.19 -4.58
N ARG A 48 -11.83 -7.39 -3.37
CA ARG A 48 -12.62 -7.24 -2.12
C ARG A 48 -12.92 -5.78 -1.76
N PHE A 49 -12.06 -4.85 -2.18
CA PHE A 49 -12.14 -3.44 -1.81
C PHE A 49 -12.58 -2.54 -2.96
N ILE A 50 -12.36 -2.99 -4.20
CA ILE A 50 -12.52 -2.17 -5.40
C ILE A 50 -13.37 -2.95 -6.40
N ASP A 51 -14.41 -2.31 -6.89
CA ASP A 51 -15.27 -2.84 -7.94
C ASP A 51 -14.62 -2.63 -9.31
N PHE A 52 -14.15 -3.72 -9.91
CA PHE A 52 -13.54 -3.76 -11.25
C PHE A 52 -14.52 -4.14 -12.38
N SER A 53 -15.82 -4.15 -12.12
CA SER A 53 -16.80 -4.35 -13.17
C SER A 53 -16.79 -3.23 -14.22
N ASP A 54 -17.43 -3.46 -15.35
CA ASP A 54 -17.43 -2.55 -16.49
C ASP A 54 -17.82 -1.12 -16.12
N GLY A 55 -16.99 -0.18 -16.54
CA GLY A 55 -17.18 1.25 -16.30
C GLY A 55 -16.75 1.72 -14.91
N LYS A 56 -16.32 0.82 -14.01
CA LYS A 56 -15.83 1.12 -12.66
C LYS A 56 -14.31 1.27 -12.66
N ALA A 57 -13.63 0.66 -11.69
CA ALA A 57 -12.17 0.70 -11.61
C ALA A 57 -11.50 -0.06 -12.75
N LEU A 58 -10.24 0.26 -13.02
CA LEU A 58 -9.38 -0.48 -13.93
C LEU A 58 -8.28 -1.20 -13.16
N MET A 59 -7.91 -2.37 -13.66
CA MET A 59 -6.72 -3.09 -13.24
C MET A 59 -5.78 -3.22 -14.46
N VAL A 60 -4.57 -2.68 -14.33
CA VAL A 60 -3.61 -2.55 -15.43
C VAL A 60 -2.27 -3.10 -14.99
N ASN A 61 -1.56 -3.77 -15.89
CA ASN A 61 -0.21 -4.30 -15.62
C ASN A 61 0.82 -3.52 -16.44
N ASN A 62 1.81 -2.92 -15.79
CA ASN A 62 2.84 -2.13 -16.47
C ASN A 62 3.80 -2.98 -17.34
N ALA A 63 3.78 -4.29 -17.21
CA ALA A 63 4.49 -5.18 -18.14
C ALA A 63 4.04 -4.99 -19.60
N GLU A 64 2.79 -4.55 -19.85
CA GLU A 64 2.25 -4.31 -21.19
C GLU A 64 3.11 -3.31 -21.99
N TRP A 65 3.67 -2.31 -21.35
CA TRP A 65 4.50 -1.32 -22.02
C TRP A 65 5.97 -1.42 -21.64
N LEU A 66 6.32 -1.77 -20.39
CA LEU A 66 7.73 -1.80 -19.97
C LEU A 66 8.52 -2.95 -20.61
N MET A 67 7.90 -4.12 -20.83
CA MET A 67 8.58 -5.29 -21.36
C MET A 67 8.91 -5.19 -22.86
N ASN A 68 8.26 -4.29 -23.56
CA ASN A 68 8.42 -4.09 -25.00
C ASN A 68 9.17 -2.79 -25.37
N LEU A 69 9.73 -2.08 -24.37
CA LEU A 69 10.47 -0.85 -24.60
C LEU A 69 11.81 -1.13 -25.29
N ASN A 70 12.08 -0.36 -26.35
CA ASN A 70 13.42 -0.25 -26.87
C ASN A 70 14.26 0.64 -25.95
N TYR A 71 15.40 0.12 -25.49
CA TYR A 71 16.24 0.83 -24.52
C TYR A 71 16.76 2.18 -25.05
N VAL A 72 17.20 2.22 -26.30
CA VAL A 72 17.75 3.44 -26.91
C VAL A 72 16.65 4.49 -27.08
N GLU A 73 15.47 4.08 -27.50
CA GLU A 73 14.31 4.96 -27.63
C GLU A 73 13.86 5.50 -26.26
N LEU A 74 13.84 4.66 -25.22
CA LEU A 74 13.53 5.09 -23.85
C LEU A 74 14.52 6.15 -23.37
N LEU A 75 15.82 5.95 -23.58
CA LEU A 75 16.84 6.93 -23.19
C LEU A 75 16.64 8.27 -23.92
N ARG A 76 16.36 8.22 -25.22
CA ARG A 76 16.17 9.41 -26.05
C ARG A 76 14.88 10.16 -25.69
N GLU A 77 13.77 9.45 -25.59
CA GLU A 77 12.44 10.05 -25.48
C GLU A 77 12.02 10.36 -24.03
N VAL A 78 12.57 9.64 -23.09
CA VAL A 78 12.24 9.75 -21.67
C VAL A 78 13.45 10.18 -20.85
N GLY A 79 14.58 9.48 -20.99
CA GLY A 79 15.80 9.75 -20.23
C GLY A 79 16.29 11.18 -20.36
N ALA A 80 16.17 11.78 -21.55
CA ALA A 80 16.53 13.19 -21.81
C ALA A 80 15.80 14.21 -20.93
N HIS A 81 14.69 13.81 -20.31
CA HIS A 81 13.92 14.69 -19.40
C HIS A 81 14.35 14.57 -17.94
N PHE A 82 15.26 13.67 -17.61
CA PHE A 82 15.76 13.42 -16.26
C PHE A 82 17.20 13.90 -16.08
N SER A 83 17.44 14.66 -15.01
CA SER A 83 18.79 15.08 -14.62
C SER A 83 19.30 14.12 -13.53
N VAL A 84 20.41 13.45 -13.78
CA VAL A 84 21.06 12.56 -12.80
C VAL A 84 21.35 13.30 -11.49
N ASN A 85 21.88 14.53 -11.57
CA ASN A 85 22.17 15.32 -10.38
C ASN A 85 20.92 15.57 -9.53
N ARG A 86 19.79 15.90 -10.19
CA ARG A 86 18.51 16.08 -9.48
C ARG A 86 17.96 14.76 -8.93
N MET A 87 18.08 13.66 -9.67
CA MET A 87 17.65 12.35 -9.19
C MET A 87 18.42 11.94 -7.93
N LEU A 88 19.74 12.14 -7.90
CA LEU A 88 20.58 11.78 -6.76
C LEU A 88 20.26 12.59 -5.48
N THR A 89 19.58 13.74 -5.59
CA THR A 89 19.10 14.49 -4.40
C THR A 89 17.81 13.92 -3.83
N ALA A 90 17.13 13.01 -4.52
CA ALA A 90 15.89 12.42 -4.07
C ALA A 90 16.09 11.54 -2.84
N GLU A 91 15.16 11.63 -1.88
CA GLU A 91 15.26 10.90 -0.61
C GLU A 91 15.32 9.39 -0.79
N CYS A 92 14.62 8.85 -1.79
CA CYS A 92 14.64 7.41 -2.12
C CYS A 92 16.05 6.88 -2.49
N TYR A 93 16.95 7.75 -2.95
CA TYR A 93 18.32 7.36 -3.29
C TYR A 93 19.35 7.66 -2.19
N LYS A 94 19.16 8.68 -1.37
CA LYS A 94 20.14 9.09 -0.34
C LYS A 94 20.55 7.93 0.56
N GLN A 95 19.59 7.21 1.12
CA GLN A 95 19.86 6.06 1.99
C GLN A 95 20.57 4.91 1.28
N ARG A 96 20.30 4.73 -0.03
CA ARG A 96 20.92 3.69 -0.84
C ARG A 96 22.33 4.06 -1.27
N MET A 97 22.62 5.34 -1.49
CA MET A 97 23.96 5.80 -1.90
C MET A 97 25.04 5.43 -0.90
N GLU A 98 24.75 5.45 0.41
CA GLU A 98 25.69 5.07 1.48
C GLU A 98 26.10 3.60 1.39
N ARG A 99 25.24 2.72 0.86
CA ARG A 99 25.46 1.26 0.76
C ARG A 99 25.68 0.77 -0.67
N GLY A 100 25.71 1.67 -1.62
CA GLY A 100 25.85 1.38 -3.04
C GLY A 100 24.50 1.27 -3.75
N LEU A 101 24.14 2.30 -4.52
CA LEU A 101 22.97 2.32 -5.40
C LEU A 101 23.36 1.68 -6.75
N SER A 102 22.69 0.60 -7.13
CA SER A 102 22.91 -0.04 -8.44
C SER A 102 22.27 0.78 -9.56
N PHE A 103 22.83 0.65 -10.77
CA PHE A 103 22.23 1.25 -11.97
C PHE A 103 20.79 0.76 -12.21
N LEU A 104 20.51 -0.49 -11.89
CA LEU A 104 19.18 -1.09 -11.96
C LEU A 104 18.20 -0.31 -11.08
N GLU A 105 18.50 -0.15 -9.80
CA GLU A 105 17.66 0.58 -8.83
C GLU A 105 17.52 2.07 -9.19
N PHE A 106 18.58 2.68 -9.72
CA PHE A 106 18.57 4.07 -10.16
C PHE A 106 17.57 4.33 -11.29
N ASN A 107 17.35 3.36 -12.18
CA ASN A 107 16.38 3.47 -13.26
C ASN A 107 14.91 3.32 -12.78
N TYR A 108 14.65 2.86 -11.56
CA TYR A 108 13.29 2.63 -11.09
C TYR A 108 12.41 3.88 -11.15
N MET A 109 12.93 5.03 -10.73
CA MET A 109 12.21 6.30 -10.79
C MET A 109 11.77 6.64 -12.23
N ILE A 110 12.63 6.39 -13.22
CA ILE A 110 12.33 6.64 -14.64
C ILE A 110 11.19 5.72 -15.10
N MET A 111 11.22 4.45 -14.69
CA MET A 111 10.18 3.47 -15.05
C MET A 111 8.82 3.82 -14.44
N GLN A 112 8.76 4.17 -13.16
CA GLN A 112 7.51 4.61 -12.52
C GLN A 112 7.00 5.94 -13.10
N SER A 113 7.89 6.84 -13.45
CA SER A 113 7.53 8.08 -14.14
C SER A 113 6.93 7.81 -15.52
N TYR A 114 7.50 6.83 -16.23
CA TYR A 114 6.97 6.39 -17.52
C TYR A 114 5.61 5.68 -17.37
N ASP A 115 5.41 4.91 -16.31
CA ASP A 115 4.10 4.33 -15.98
C ASP A 115 3.03 5.41 -15.86
N PHE A 116 3.29 6.48 -15.12
CA PHE A 116 2.33 7.57 -14.97
C PHE A 116 2.05 8.28 -16.30
N TYR A 117 3.09 8.51 -17.10
CA TYR A 117 2.95 9.04 -18.45
C TYR A 117 2.08 8.16 -19.35
N MET A 118 2.27 6.83 -19.33
CA MET A 118 1.46 5.88 -20.09
C MET A 118 0.02 5.82 -19.61
N LEU A 119 -0.20 5.84 -18.29
CA LEU A 119 -1.54 5.90 -17.71
C LEU A 119 -2.27 7.19 -18.09
N TYR A 120 -1.56 8.31 -18.11
CA TYR A 120 -2.11 9.58 -18.58
C TYR A 120 -2.56 9.51 -20.04
N GLN A 121 -1.70 9.00 -20.91
CA GLN A 121 -1.99 8.91 -22.35
C GLN A 121 -3.11 7.90 -22.67
N LYS A 122 -3.07 6.72 -22.05
CA LYS A 122 -4.02 5.63 -22.38
C LYS A 122 -5.39 5.81 -21.71
N TYR A 123 -5.41 6.36 -20.50
CA TYR A 123 -6.63 6.35 -19.66
C TYR A 123 -7.02 7.73 -19.13
N GLY A 124 -6.27 8.78 -19.47
CA GLY A 124 -6.49 10.13 -18.92
C GLY A 124 -6.24 10.22 -17.41
N CYS A 125 -5.43 9.31 -16.86
CA CYS A 125 -5.10 9.30 -15.45
C CYS A 125 -4.22 10.49 -15.10
N ASN A 126 -4.75 11.44 -14.36
CA ASN A 126 -4.07 12.70 -14.04
C ASN A 126 -3.64 12.80 -12.56
N MET A 127 -3.88 11.78 -11.74
CA MET A 127 -3.49 11.78 -10.32
C MET A 127 -2.93 10.43 -9.88
N GLN A 128 -1.79 10.44 -9.18
CA GLN A 128 -1.16 9.26 -8.62
C GLN A 128 -1.14 9.36 -7.09
N PHE A 129 -1.47 8.24 -6.43
CA PHE A 129 -1.43 8.09 -4.98
C PHE A 129 -0.36 7.09 -4.57
N GLY A 130 0.30 7.35 -3.45
CA GLY A 130 1.29 6.45 -2.87
C GLY A 130 1.57 6.74 -1.41
N GLY A 131 2.42 5.94 -0.78
CA GLY A 131 2.99 6.27 0.52
C GLY A 131 4.02 7.40 0.40
N ASP A 132 4.42 7.99 1.52
CA ASP A 132 5.41 9.09 1.53
C ASP A 132 6.75 8.68 0.92
N ASP A 133 7.11 7.40 1.00
CA ASP A 133 8.30 6.83 0.37
C ASP A 133 8.25 6.87 -1.18
N GLN A 134 7.07 7.06 -1.78
CA GLN A 134 6.87 7.12 -3.23
C GLN A 134 6.92 8.55 -3.80
N TRP A 135 7.03 9.57 -2.96
CA TRP A 135 6.93 10.97 -3.37
C TRP A 135 7.83 11.32 -4.56
N SER A 136 9.12 11.00 -4.47
CA SER A 136 10.10 11.31 -5.53
C SER A 136 9.78 10.61 -6.85
N ASN A 137 9.34 9.34 -6.80
CA ASN A 137 8.96 8.58 -7.98
C ASN A 137 7.73 9.18 -8.66
N MET A 138 6.72 9.59 -7.88
CA MET A 138 5.50 10.21 -8.40
C MET A 138 5.77 11.59 -9.02
N LEU A 139 6.60 12.42 -8.37
CA LEU A 139 7.00 13.72 -8.91
C LEU A 139 7.76 13.59 -10.24
N GLY A 140 8.57 12.54 -10.41
CA GLY A 140 9.19 12.25 -11.70
C GLY A 140 8.15 12.09 -12.82
N GLY A 141 7.04 11.42 -12.52
CA GLY A 141 5.93 11.24 -13.47
C GLY A 141 5.18 12.52 -13.78
N THR A 142 4.84 13.34 -12.78
CA THR A 142 4.19 14.64 -13.01
C THR A 142 5.04 15.55 -13.89
N GLU A 143 6.35 15.59 -13.63
CA GLU A 143 7.29 16.38 -14.39
C GLU A 143 7.46 15.87 -15.84
N LEU A 144 7.49 14.54 -16.04
CA LEU A 144 7.56 13.94 -17.38
C LEU A 144 6.31 14.28 -18.20
N ILE A 145 5.13 14.19 -17.63
CA ILE A 145 3.86 14.58 -18.28
C ILE A 145 3.89 16.05 -18.67
N ARG A 146 4.29 16.91 -17.74
CA ARG A 146 4.42 18.36 -18.00
C ARG A 146 5.37 18.65 -19.16
N ARG A 147 6.54 18.03 -19.19
CA ARG A 147 7.56 18.28 -20.22
C ARG A 147 7.19 17.71 -21.58
N LYS A 148 6.60 16.51 -21.63
CA LYS A 148 6.28 15.85 -22.90
C LYS A 148 4.94 16.28 -23.47
N LEU A 149 3.94 16.53 -22.62
CA LEU A 149 2.56 16.79 -23.07
C LEU A 149 2.11 18.24 -22.84
N GLY A 150 2.86 19.03 -22.05
CA GLY A 150 2.42 20.37 -21.65
C GLY A 150 1.13 20.34 -20.80
N LYS A 151 0.91 19.26 -20.05
CA LYS A 151 -0.29 19.03 -19.25
C LYS A 151 0.05 18.92 -17.78
N ASP A 152 -0.93 19.21 -16.92
CA ASP A 152 -0.81 19.06 -15.49
C ASP A 152 -1.19 17.63 -15.05
N ALA A 153 -0.41 17.09 -14.11
CA ALA A 153 -0.72 15.87 -13.40
C ALA A 153 -0.33 16.06 -11.93
N TYR A 154 -0.99 15.33 -11.04
CA TYR A 154 -0.93 15.54 -9.60
C TYR A 154 -0.46 14.30 -8.88
N ALA A 155 0.22 14.49 -7.76
CA ALA A 155 0.64 13.43 -6.87
C ALA A 155 0.16 13.74 -5.45
N MET A 156 -0.27 12.69 -4.73
CA MET A 156 -0.68 12.80 -3.33
C MET A 156 -0.11 11.62 -2.55
N THR A 157 0.50 11.89 -1.40
CA THR A 157 0.98 10.84 -0.50
C THR A 157 0.08 10.69 0.72
N ILE A 158 0.09 9.47 1.24
CA ILE A 158 -0.52 9.12 2.52
C ILE A 158 0.61 8.66 3.43
N THR A 159 0.62 9.13 4.67
CA THR A 159 1.61 8.77 5.69
C THR A 159 1.69 7.26 5.85
N LEU A 160 2.89 6.71 5.94
CA LEU A 160 3.07 5.30 6.20
C LEU A 160 2.42 4.90 7.52
N LEU A 161 1.77 3.75 7.54
CA LEU A 161 1.16 3.19 8.74
C LEU A 161 2.27 2.64 9.64
N LEU A 162 2.69 3.46 10.59
CA LEU A 162 3.69 3.12 11.60
C LEU A 162 3.00 2.97 12.96
N ASN A 163 3.50 2.08 13.81
CA ASN A 163 3.10 2.02 15.20
C ASN A 163 3.73 3.17 16.03
N SER A 164 3.37 3.27 17.30
CA SER A 164 3.89 4.28 18.25
C SER A 164 5.42 4.26 18.41
N GLU A 165 6.06 3.11 18.12
CA GLU A 165 7.53 2.96 18.12
C GLU A 165 8.19 3.35 16.79
N GLY A 166 7.43 3.83 15.80
CA GLY A 166 7.92 4.16 14.44
C GLY A 166 8.19 2.96 13.53
N LYS A 167 7.74 1.77 13.89
CA LYS A 167 7.87 0.56 13.07
C LYS A 167 6.65 0.39 12.16
N LYS A 168 6.87 -0.12 10.93
CA LYS A 168 5.78 -0.42 9.99
C LYS A 168 4.82 -1.44 10.60
N MET A 169 3.52 -1.12 10.64
CA MET A 169 2.47 -2.02 11.12
C MET A 169 2.23 -3.17 10.13
N GLY A 170 1.50 -4.20 10.57
CA GLY A 170 1.22 -5.40 9.78
C GLY A 170 2.34 -6.43 9.78
N LYS A 171 3.38 -6.24 10.62
CA LYS A 171 4.42 -7.24 10.89
C LYS A 171 4.42 -7.61 12.36
N THR A 172 4.44 -8.93 12.62
CA THR A 172 4.58 -9.52 13.97
C THR A 172 5.92 -10.26 14.06
N GLN A 173 6.26 -10.76 15.24
CA GLN A 173 7.43 -11.64 15.40
C GLN A 173 7.30 -12.94 14.58
N SER A 174 6.07 -13.40 14.34
CA SER A 174 5.76 -14.60 13.54
C SER A 174 5.60 -14.31 12.04
N GLY A 175 5.76 -13.07 11.59
CA GLY A 175 5.66 -12.70 10.17
C GLY A 175 4.66 -11.58 9.89
N ALA A 176 4.17 -11.51 8.64
CA ALA A 176 3.19 -10.51 8.24
C ALA A 176 1.76 -10.93 8.62
N VAL A 177 0.92 -9.92 8.91
CA VAL A 177 -0.54 -10.11 9.01
C VAL A 177 -1.12 -9.98 7.59
N TRP A 178 -1.62 -11.10 7.07
CA TRP A 178 -2.09 -11.21 5.69
C TRP A 178 -3.58 -10.91 5.59
N LEU A 179 -3.99 -10.33 4.47
CA LEU A 179 -5.42 -10.19 4.10
C LEU A 179 -5.99 -11.51 3.56
N ASP A 180 -5.14 -12.46 3.17
CA ASP A 180 -5.52 -13.79 2.73
C ASP A 180 -5.88 -14.66 3.93
N PRO A 181 -7.14 -15.15 4.05
CA PRO A 181 -7.60 -15.96 5.18
C PRO A 181 -6.88 -17.30 5.31
N ASN A 182 -6.25 -17.79 4.24
CA ASN A 182 -5.45 -19.02 4.28
C ASN A 182 -4.07 -18.81 4.94
N LYS A 183 -3.61 -17.57 5.06
CA LYS A 183 -2.31 -17.21 5.67
C LYS A 183 -2.47 -16.60 7.05
N THR A 184 -3.49 -15.78 7.25
CA THR A 184 -3.89 -15.24 8.55
C THR A 184 -5.39 -15.45 8.68
N SER A 185 -5.83 -16.29 9.63
CA SER A 185 -7.25 -16.53 9.81
C SER A 185 -8.00 -15.26 10.17
N PRO A 186 -9.32 -15.14 9.87
CA PRO A 186 -10.11 -13.99 10.30
C PRO A 186 -10.06 -13.74 11.81
N PHE A 187 -9.93 -14.81 12.60
CA PHE A 187 -9.77 -14.73 14.04
C PHE A 187 -8.41 -14.12 14.44
N ASP A 188 -7.30 -14.59 13.87
CA ASP A 188 -5.97 -14.05 14.14
C ASP A 188 -5.84 -12.59 13.63
N PHE A 189 -6.48 -12.28 12.51
CA PHE A 189 -6.58 -10.92 11.99
C PHE A 189 -7.33 -10.00 12.96
N TYR A 190 -8.46 -10.44 13.49
CA TYR A 190 -9.22 -9.73 14.52
C TYR A 190 -8.37 -9.51 15.78
N GLN A 191 -7.71 -10.56 16.27
CA GLN A 191 -6.86 -10.50 17.46
C GLN A 191 -5.68 -9.55 17.29
N TYR A 192 -5.07 -9.49 16.11
CA TYR A 192 -4.02 -8.53 15.84
C TYR A 192 -4.49 -7.08 16.07
N TRP A 193 -5.62 -6.71 15.49
CA TRP A 193 -6.16 -5.36 15.63
C TRP A 193 -6.71 -5.06 17.03
N ARG A 194 -7.22 -6.07 17.70
CA ARG A 194 -7.68 -5.94 19.10
C ARG A 194 -6.51 -5.75 20.07
N ASN A 195 -5.31 -6.18 19.72
CA ASN A 195 -4.12 -6.11 20.57
C ASN A 195 -3.14 -4.99 20.16
N VAL A 196 -3.56 -4.04 19.33
CA VAL A 196 -2.73 -2.85 19.04
C VAL A 196 -2.56 -2.00 20.28
N ASP A 197 -1.45 -1.25 20.34
CA ASP A 197 -1.17 -0.36 21.45
C ASP A 197 -2.24 0.73 21.59
N ASP A 198 -2.54 1.13 22.80
CA ASP A 198 -3.54 2.16 23.10
C ASP A 198 -3.29 3.45 22.31
N ALA A 199 -2.02 3.85 22.19
CA ALA A 199 -1.62 5.03 21.43
C ALA A 199 -1.88 4.94 19.92
N ASP A 200 -2.07 3.75 19.37
CA ASP A 200 -2.24 3.53 17.93
C ASP A 200 -3.71 3.38 17.52
N VAL A 201 -4.62 3.13 18.47
CA VAL A 201 -6.03 2.79 18.17
C VAL A 201 -6.70 3.86 17.33
N ILE A 202 -6.71 5.09 17.80
CA ILE A 202 -7.39 6.22 17.15
C ILE A 202 -6.78 6.54 15.79
N LYS A 203 -5.46 6.50 15.70
CA LYS A 203 -4.75 6.67 14.43
C LYS A 203 -5.17 5.60 13.41
N CYS A 204 -5.23 4.34 13.84
CA CYS A 204 -5.67 3.25 12.97
C CYS A 204 -7.14 3.41 12.55
N MET A 205 -8.02 3.84 13.46
CA MET A 205 -9.43 4.13 13.12
C MET A 205 -9.52 5.19 12.03
N LYS A 206 -8.82 6.32 12.19
CA LYS A 206 -8.83 7.41 11.21
C LYS A 206 -8.29 7.01 9.83
N LEU A 207 -7.28 6.16 9.79
CA LEU A 207 -6.60 5.78 8.55
C LEU A 207 -7.23 4.59 7.82
N LEU A 208 -7.84 3.65 8.55
CA LEU A 208 -8.18 2.35 8.02
C LEU A 208 -9.68 2.02 8.05
N THR A 209 -10.50 2.83 8.72
CA THR A 209 -11.95 2.58 8.80
C THR A 209 -12.75 3.66 8.06
N PHE A 210 -14.02 3.38 7.81
CA PHE A 210 -14.99 4.33 7.27
C PHE A 210 -15.93 4.87 8.37
N LEU A 211 -15.55 4.76 9.64
CA LEU A 211 -16.30 5.36 10.73
C LEU A 211 -16.36 6.89 10.58
N PRO A 212 -17.50 7.51 10.91
CA PRO A 212 -17.60 8.97 10.94
C PRO A 212 -16.55 9.58 11.85
N LEU A 213 -15.94 10.69 11.41
CA LEU A 213 -14.88 11.36 12.19
C LEU A 213 -15.37 11.83 13.55
N GLU A 214 -16.64 12.24 13.64
CA GLU A 214 -17.30 12.66 14.90
C GLU A 214 -17.31 11.51 15.91
N GLU A 215 -17.62 10.29 15.49
CA GLU A 215 -17.58 9.10 16.35
C GLU A 215 -16.16 8.80 16.84
N ILE A 216 -15.17 8.91 15.94
CA ILE A 216 -13.75 8.71 16.30
C ILE A 216 -13.30 9.78 17.30
N GLN A 217 -13.69 11.05 17.11
CA GLN A 217 -13.36 12.15 18.03
C GLN A 217 -13.96 11.94 19.43
N GLU A 218 -15.14 11.33 19.54
CA GLU A 218 -15.66 10.94 20.85
C GLU A 218 -14.82 9.83 21.49
N MET A 219 -14.35 8.86 20.72
CA MET A 219 -13.48 7.79 21.22
C MET A 219 -12.08 8.29 21.61
N GLU A 220 -11.61 9.42 21.08
CA GLU A 220 -10.34 10.05 21.51
C GLU A 220 -10.33 10.45 22.99
N LYS A 221 -11.50 10.66 23.57
CA LYS A 221 -11.67 11.03 24.98
C LYS A 221 -11.72 9.81 25.93
N TRP A 222 -11.71 8.61 25.36
CA TRP A 222 -11.85 7.37 26.11
C TRP A 222 -10.53 6.97 26.77
N GLU A 223 -10.60 6.52 28.01
CA GLU A 223 -9.45 6.08 28.80
C GLU A 223 -9.71 4.71 29.45
N GLY A 224 -8.66 4.05 29.87
CA GLY A 224 -8.72 2.80 30.63
C GLY A 224 -9.53 1.72 29.90
N SER A 225 -10.58 1.20 30.55
CA SER A 225 -11.40 0.11 30.01
C SER A 225 -12.17 0.50 28.73
N GLN A 226 -12.43 1.78 28.50
CA GLN A 226 -13.10 2.26 27.28
C GLN A 226 -12.22 2.09 26.04
N LEU A 227 -10.89 2.19 26.19
CA LEU A 227 -9.97 1.90 25.08
C LEU A 227 -10.06 0.45 24.60
N ASN A 228 -10.33 -0.51 25.49
CA ASN A 228 -10.57 -1.90 25.07
C ASN A 228 -11.80 -2.00 24.16
N LYS A 229 -12.85 -1.22 24.43
CA LYS A 229 -14.03 -1.15 23.55
C LYS A 229 -13.67 -0.50 22.19
N ALA A 230 -12.85 0.54 22.17
CA ALA A 230 -12.36 1.14 20.94
C ALA A 230 -11.56 0.12 20.12
N LYS A 231 -10.69 -0.67 20.74
CA LYS A 231 -9.95 -1.77 20.07
C LYS A 231 -10.89 -2.85 19.51
N GLU A 232 -11.95 -3.20 20.21
CA GLU A 232 -12.96 -4.14 19.72
C GLU A 232 -13.68 -3.59 18.47
N ILE A 233 -14.06 -2.31 18.50
CA ILE A 233 -14.66 -1.63 17.33
C ILE A 233 -13.69 -1.62 16.16
N LEU A 234 -12.43 -1.23 16.36
CA LEU A 234 -11.40 -1.23 15.32
C LEU A 234 -11.23 -2.61 14.71
N ALA A 235 -11.06 -3.64 15.56
CA ALA A 235 -10.86 -5.02 15.11
C ALA A 235 -12.08 -5.54 14.34
N PHE A 236 -13.29 -5.25 14.79
CA PHE A 236 -14.51 -5.63 14.10
C PHE A 236 -14.61 -4.96 12.73
N GLN A 237 -14.45 -3.63 12.67
CA GLN A 237 -14.54 -2.86 11.43
C GLN A 237 -13.54 -3.33 10.37
N LEU A 238 -12.29 -3.60 10.77
CA LEU A 238 -11.27 -4.06 9.85
C LEU A 238 -11.48 -5.51 9.42
N THR A 239 -11.91 -6.39 10.34
CA THR A 239 -12.22 -7.78 9.99
C THR A 239 -13.45 -7.86 9.08
N GLU A 240 -14.47 -7.04 9.32
CA GLU A 240 -15.65 -6.94 8.46
C GLU A 240 -15.28 -6.45 7.06
N LEU A 241 -14.44 -5.42 6.98
CA LEU A 241 -13.97 -4.86 5.70
C LEU A 241 -13.21 -5.89 4.87
N VAL A 242 -12.36 -6.70 5.51
CA VAL A 242 -11.46 -7.65 4.82
C VAL A 242 -12.11 -9.02 4.58
N HIS A 243 -12.85 -9.53 5.56
CA HIS A 243 -13.34 -10.92 5.57
C HIS A 243 -14.86 -11.03 5.53
N GLY A 244 -15.58 -9.90 5.62
CA GLY A 244 -17.03 -9.85 5.64
C GLY A 244 -17.64 -9.98 7.04
N THR A 245 -18.92 -9.57 7.14
CA THR A 245 -19.66 -9.42 8.41
C THR A 245 -19.75 -10.73 9.20
N GLU A 246 -19.99 -11.85 8.54
CA GLU A 246 -20.15 -13.15 9.22
C GLU A 246 -18.85 -13.63 9.88
N GLU A 247 -17.71 -13.48 9.19
CA GLU A 247 -16.42 -13.84 9.77
C GLU A 247 -16.00 -12.87 10.89
N ALA A 248 -16.34 -11.58 10.78
CA ALA A 248 -16.12 -10.60 11.86
C ALA A 248 -16.90 -10.95 13.12
N LYS A 249 -18.19 -11.31 12.99
CA LYS A 249 -19.02 -11.76 14.13
C LYS A 249 -18.48 -13.03 14.78
N LYS A 250 -18.04 -14.01 13.98
CA LYS A 250 -17.44 -15.25 14.51
C LYS A 250 -16.14 -14.96 15.25
N ALA A 251 -15.28 -14.11 14.69
CA ALA A 251 -14.02 -13.71 15.32
C ALA A 251 -14.24 -12.97 16.63
N GLU A 252 -15.20 -12.04 16.66
CA GLU A 252 -15.58 -11.30 17.88
C GLU A 252 -16.12 -12.24 18.95
N ALA A 253 -17.04 -13.15 18.60
CA ALA A 253 -17.60 -14.12 19.52
C ALA A 253 -16.53 -15.06 20.08
N GLY A 254 -15.62 -15.55 19.23
CA GLY A 254 -14.49 -16.37 19.65
C GLY A 254 -13.54 -15.64 20.60
N ALA A 255 -13.26 -14.37 20.32
CA ALA A 255 -12.45 -13.54 21.22
C ALA A 255 -13.10 -13.36 22.58
N LYS A 256 -14.39 -13.03 22.63
CA LYS A 256 -15.15 -12.90 23.88
C LYS A 256 -15.21 -14.20 24.70
N ALA A 257 -15.37 -15.34 24.03
CA ALA A 257 -15.39 -16.65 24.68
C ALA A 257 -14.05 -17.02 25.34
N LEU A 258 -12.93 -16.70 24.73
CA LEU A 258 -11.60 -16.91 25.31
C LEU A 258 -11.39 -16.11 26.61
N PHE A 259 -11.88 -14.88 26.65
CA PHE A 259 -11.76 -14.04 27.84
C PHE A 259 -12.76 -14.44 28.96
N ALA A 260 -13.93 -14.96 28.58
CA ALA A 260 -14.91 -15.47 29.55
C ALA A 260 -14.48 -16.86 30.12
N GLY A 261 -13.82 -17.71 29.31
CA GLY A 261 -13.34 -19.02 29.75
C GLY A 261 -12.08 -18.99 30.63
N GLY A 262 -11.27 -17.94 30.57
CA GLY A 262 -10.09 -17.73 31.41
C GLY A 262 -10.42 -17.47 32.90
N ALA A 263 -11.68 -17.25 33.24
CA ALA A 263 -12.14 -17.04 34.62
C ALA A 263 -12.55 -18.36 35.34
N ILE A 264 -12.50 -19.52 34.68
CA ILE A 264 -13.03 -20.80 35.22
C ILE A 264 -11.92 -21.79 35.58
N GLN A 265 -10.64 -21.51 35.37
CA GLN A 265 -9.55 -22.42 35.79
C GLN A 265 -8.65 -21.84 36.88
N SER A 266 -9.24 -21.44 38.00
CA SER A 266 -8.54 -21.33 39.28
C SER A 266 -9.49 -21.63 40.41
N ILE A 267 -9.85 -22.91 40.55
CA ILE A 267 -10.31 -23.54 41.78
C ILE A 267 -9.48 -24.80 41.98
#